data_917cb736e2ce702ea1e766e107e88210
#
_entry.id   917cb736e2ce702ea1e766e107e88210
#
_cell.length_a   1.000
_cell.length_b   1.000
_cell.length_c   1.000
_cell.angle_alpha   90.00
_cell.angle_beta   90.00
_cell.angle_gamma   90.00
#
_symmetry.space_group_name_H-M   'P 1'
#
loop_
_entity.id
_entity.type
_entity.pdbx_description
1 polymer ?
#
loop_
_entity_poly.entity_id
_entity_poly.type
_entity_poly.pdbx_seq_one_letter_code
_entity_poly.pdbx_strand_id
1 'polypeptide(L)'
;MSVHDLCCIGYITQDKIVTTKNTIYMPGGTSFYFAHAIKHLNPNGFLLVTALAASDMGIVEEIQKEGIEVKTLPSAHSVCFENIYGENQNERTQRVTAKADPFTMEGLQDVNARIIHLGSLLADDFSLEVIKYLSGKGMLSVDVQGFLRKVDNEKVLPVDWSEKKEALKYIHILKANETEMEVLTGCKNPHEAALL
;
A
#
# COMPACT_ATOMS: atom_id res chain seq x y z
N MET A 1 -26.02 -4.15 -2.11
CA MET A 1 -24.87 -3.86 -1.23
C MET A 1 -24.64 -2.35 -1.28
N SER A 2 -24.43 -1.70 -0.15
CA SER A 2 -24.06 -0.27 -0.12
C SER A 2 -22.71 -0.09 -0.81
N VAL A 3 -22.65 0.87 -1.72
CA VAL A 3 -21.38 1.23 -2.39
C VAL A 3 -20.65 2.20 -1.49
N HIS A 4 -19.42 1.88 -1.09
CA HIS A 4 -18.57 2.82 -0.35
C HIS A 4 -18.14 3.98 -1.28
N ASP A 5 -17.99 5.18 -0.75
CA ASP A 5 -17.41 6.28 -1.52
C ASP A 5 -15.94 6.01 -1.80
N LEU A 6 -15.24 5.39 -0.84
CA LEU A 6 -13.81 5.13 -0.92
C LEU A 6 -13.46 3.77 -0.30
N CYS A 7 -12.62 3.01 -0.99
CA CYS A 7 -11.96 1.81 -0.47
C CYS A 7 -10.46 1.97 -0.60
N CYS A 8 -9.72 1.71 0.47
CA CYS A 8 -8.26 1.57 0.42
C CYS A 8 -7.90 0.09 0.56
N ILE A 9 -7.13 -0.43 -0.38
CA ILE A 9 -6.62 -1.81 -0.35
C ILE A 9 -5.11 -1.75 -0.21
N GLY A 10 -4.57 -2.36 0.84
CA GLY A 10 -3.14 -2.41 1.10
C GLY A 10 -2.83 -2.93 2.48
N TYR A 11 -1.56 -3.10 2.80
CA TYR A 11 -1.17 -3.70 4.06
C TYR A 11 -1.07 -2.69 5.19
N ILE A 12 -1.54 -3.13 6.36
CA ILE A 12 -1.08 -2.63 7.65
C ILE A 12 0.19 -3.41 7.98
N THR A 13 1.24 -2.72 8.36
CA THR A 13 2.54 -3.34 8.66
C THR A 13 2.83 -3.33 10.16
N GLN A 14 3.69 -4.25 10.57
CA GLN A 14 4.38 -4.20 11.87
C GLN A 14 5.78 -3.64 11.65
N ASP A 15 5.97 -2.38 11.99
CA ASP A 15 7.25 -1.72 11.78
C ASP A 15 8.11 -1.78 13.04
N LYS A 16 9.33 -2.30 12.88
CA LYS A 16 10.38 -2.23 13.89
C LYS A 16 11.26 -1.03 13.59
N ILE A 17 11.24 -0.03 14.46
CA ILE A 17 12.04 1.18 14.36
C ILE A 17 13.23 1.04 15.29
N VAL A 18 14.43 1.01 14.73
CA VAL A 18 15.69 0.92 15.46
C VAL A 18 16.42 2.25 15.33
N THR A 19 16.73 2.85 16.47
CA THR A 19 17.54 4.07 16.55
C THR A 19 18.77 3.80 17.39
N THR A 20 19.70 4.74 17.46
CA THR A 20 20.87 4.66 18.34
C THR A 20 20.52 4.62 19.84
N LYS A 21 19.27 4.96 20.20
CA LYS A 21 18.83 5.06 21.61
C LYS A 21 17.88 3.98 22.04
N ASN A 22 17.00 3.52 21.13
CA ASN A 22 15.94 2.57 21.46
C ASN A 22 15.47 1.77 20.23
N THR A 23 14.68 0.74 20.53
CA THR A 23 13.92 -0.02 19.52
C THR A 23 12.45 0.02 19.92
N ILE A 24 11.58 0.38 18.99
CA ILE A 24 10.13 0.38 19.18
C ILE A 24 9.45 -0.41 18.07
N TYR A 25 8.27 -0.95 18.39
CA TYR A 25 7.39 -1.60 17.42
C TYR A 25 6.12 -0.78 17.31
N MET A 26 5.66 -0.55 16.10
CA MET A 26 4.45 0.23 15.85
C MET A 26 3.77 -0.19 14.54
N PRO A 27 2.43 -0.05 14.44
CA PRO A 27 1.76 -0.24 13.17
C PRO A 27 2.17 0.83 12.16
N GLY A 28 2.22 0.45 10.90
CA GLY A 28 2.58 1.31 9.79
C GLY A 28 1.93 0.85 8.48
N GLY A 29 2.56 1.20 7.38
CA GLY A 29 2.09 0.89 6.03
C GLY A 29 1.19 1.98 5.43
N THR A 30 1.14 2.00 4.10
CA THR A 30 0.37 3.03 3.35
C THR A 30 -1.09 3.03 3.75
N SER A 31 -1.69 1.86 3.92
CA SER A 31 -3.11 1.72 4.26
C SER A 31 -3.43 2.19 5.67
N PHE A 32 -2.53 1.96 6.64
CA PHE A 32 -2.68 2.46 7.99
C PHE A 32 -2.74 3.99 8.03
N TYR A 33 -1.75 4.64 7.44
CA TYR A 33 -1.71 6.11 7.39
C TYR A 33 -2.82 6.71 6.54
N PHE A 34 -3.17 6.06 5.43
CA PHE A 34 -4.28 6.49 4.59
C PHE A 34 -5.61 6.47 5.36
N ALA A 35 -5.89 5.38 6.09
CA ALA A 35 -7.12 5.24 6.87
C ALA A 35 -7.26 6.34 7.94
N HIS A 36 -6.19 6.63 8.67
CA HIS A 36 -6.19 7.71 9.66
C HIS A 36 -6.33 9.10 9.04
N ALA A 37 -5.71 9.34 7.87
CA ALA A 37 -5.84 10.62 7.17
C ALA A 37 -7.27 10.84 6.62
N ILE A 38 -7.83 9.81 5.97
CA ILE A 38 -9.15 9.87 5.34
C ILE A 38 -10.29 10.02 6.36
N LYS A 39 -10.15 9.46 7.53
CA LYS A 39 -11.11 9.60 8.64
C LYS A 39 -11.46 11.07 8.92
N HIS A 40 -10.49 11.97 8.83
CA HIS A 40 -10.71 13.39 9.06
C HIS A 40 -11.51 14.09 7.96
N LEU A 41 -11.63 13.48 6.77
CA LEU A 41 -12.45 13.98 5.67
C LEU A 41 -13.90 13.48 5.73
N ASN A 42 -14.19 12.55 6.65
CA ASN A 42 -15.52 12.01 6.93
C ASN A 42 -16.30 11.56 5.66
N PRO A 43 -15.73 10.67 4.81
CA PRO A 43 -16.40 10.19 3.61
C PRO A 43 -17.65 9.37 3.95
N ASN A 44 -18.65 9.36 3.06
CA ASN A 44 -19.82 8.51 3.19
C ASN A 44 -19.47 7.05 2.87
N GLY A 45 -19.05 6.31 3.91
CA GLY A 45 -18.59 4.94 3.77
C GLY A 45 -17.15 4.87 3.27
N PHE A 46 -16.25 4.54 4.20
CA PHE A 46 -14.86 4.20 3.92
C PHE A 46 -14.61 2.76 4.33
N LEU A 47 -14.07 1.97 3.41
CA LEU A 47 -13.65 0.59 3.66
C LEU A 47 -12.13 0.48 3.55
N LEU A 48 -11.49 -0.01 4.59
CA LEU A 48 -10.10 -0.45 4.56
C LEU A 48 -10.05 -1.96 4.32
N VAL A 49 -9.32 -2.40 3.29
CA VAL A 49 -9.05 -3.83 3.04
C VAL A 49 -7.57 -4.07 3.26
N THR A 50 -7.25 -5.01 4.13
CA THR A 50 -5.86 -5.37 4.46
C THR A 50 -5.70 -6.88 4.59
N ALA A 51 -4.46 -7.36 4.49
CA ALA A 51 -4.11 -8.75 4.77
C ALA A 51 -3.04 -8.79 5.85
N LEU A 52 -3.26 -9.59 6.90
CA LEU A 52 -2.33 -9.74 8.01
C LEU A 52 -2.52 -11.10 8.71
N ALA A 53 -1.51 -11.47 9.50
CA ALA A 53 -1.54 -12.67 10.31
C ALA A 53 -2.55 -12.57 11.46
N ALA A 54 -3.11 -13.69 11.88
CA ALA A 54 -4.07 -13.76 12.99
C ALA A 54 -3.51 -13.20 14.31
N SER A 55 -2.19 -13.27 14.52
CA SER A 55 -1.52 -12.71 15.70
C SER A 55 -1.62 -11.19 15.81
N ASP A 56 -1.84 -10.50 14.70
CA ASP A 56 -1.79 -9.03 14.62
C ASP A 56 -3.17 -8.37 14.51
N MET A 57 -4.23 -9.17 14.66
CA MET A 57 -5.62 -8.69 14.58
C MET A 57 -5.95 -7.59 15.60
N GLY A 58 -5.22 -7.50 16.70
CA GLY A 58 -5.39 -6.41 17.67
C GLY A 58 -5.26 -5.01 17.07
N ILE A 59 -4.43 -4.85 16.02
CA ILE A 59 -4.30 -3.56 15.31
C ILE A 59 -5.61 -3.21 14.58
N VAL A 60 -6.22 -4.22 13.95
CA VAL A 60 -7.50 -4.04 13.25
C VAL A 60 -8.61 -3.64 14.24
N GLU A 61 -8.64 -4.28 15.41
CA GLU A 61 -9.60 -3.94 16.46
C GLU A 61 -9.47 -2.48 16.94
N GLU A 62 -8.24 -1.98 17.08
CA GLU A 62 -8.03 -0.58 17.43
C GLU A 62 -8.53 0.38 16.34
N ILE A 63 -8.25 0.09 15.08
CA ILE A 63 -8.74 0.87 13.93
C ILE A 63 -10.28 0.85 13.87
N GLN A 64 -10.90 -0.30 14.13
CA GLN A 64 -12.36 -0.43 14.17
C GLN A 64 -13.01 0.36 15.32
N LYS A 65 -12.35 0.42 16.49
CA LYS A 65 -12.80 1.27 17.62
C LYS A 65 -12.83 2.76 17.25
N GLU A 66 -12.00 3.15 16.29
CA GLU A 66 -12.00 4.51 15.75
C GLU A 66 -13.11 4.78 14.73
N GLY A 67 -13.97 3.80 14.46
CA GLY A 67 -15.11 3.91 13.55
C GLY A 67 -14.77 3.65 12.09
N ILE A 68 -13.61 3.06 11.80
CA ILE A 68 -13.21 2.68 10.44
C ILE A 68 -13.66 1.24 10.16
N GLU A 69 -14.39 1.03 9.07
CA GLU A 69 -14.75 -0.31 8.60
C GLU A 69 -13.53 -1.00 8.01
N VAL A 70 -13.20 -2.19 8.50
CA VAL A 70 -12.04 -2.97 8.06
C VAL A 70 -12.46 -4.36 7.61
N LYS A 71 -12.12 -4.72 6.39
CA LYS A 71 -12.16 -6.09 5.86
C LYS A 71 -10.75 -6.66 5.93
N THR A 72 -10.60 -7.76 6.67
CA THR A 72 -9.32 -8.45 6.80
C THR A 72 -9.31 -9.71 5.94
N LEU A 73 -8.27 -9.86 5.14
CA LEU A 73 -7.96 -11.09 4.43
C LEU A 73 -6.94 -11.89 5.26
N PRO A 74 -7.11 -13.21 5.40
CA PRO A 74 -6.15 -14.03 6.12
C PRO A 74 -4.82 -14.08 5.37
N SER A 75 -3.72 -14.02 6.10
CA SER A 75 -2.36 -14.18 5.60
C SER A 75 -1.52 -14.97 6.58
N ALA A 76 -0.55 -15.74 6.06
CA ALA A 76 0.38 -16.48 6.90
C ALA A 76 1.24 -15.55 7.78
N HIS A 77 1.58 -14.37 7.25
CA HIS A 77 2.38 -13.35 7.92
C HIS A 77 1.79 -11.97 7.68
N SER A 78 2.07 -11.04 8.60
CA SER A 78 1.92 -9.61 8.34
C SER A 78 3.19 -9.07 7.68
N VAL A 79 3.06 -7.99 6.91
CA VAL A 79 4.25 -7.29 6.39
C VAL A 79 4.99 -6.66 7.56
N CYS A 80 6.29 -6.92 7.65
CA CYS A 80 7.14 -6.37 8.69
C CYS A 80 8.33 -5.64 8.08
N PHE A 81 8.43 -4.34 8.34
CA PHE A 81 9.60 -3.55 8.00
C PHE A 81 10.48 -3.32 9.24
N GLU A 82 11.79 -3.47 9.06
CA GLU A 82 12.77 -2.99 10.01
C GLU A 82 13.41 -1.72 9.45
N ASN A 83 13.17 -0.59 10.11
CA ASN A 83 13.71 0.71 9.75
C ASN A 83 14.82 1.08 10.74
N ILE A 84 16.06 1.10 10.25
CA ILE A 84 17.26 1.35 11.07
C ILE A 84 17.77 2.75 10.75
N TYR A 85 17.78 3.61 11.78
CA TYR A 85 18.26 4.98 11.71
C TYR A 85 19.60 5.10 12.44
N GLY A 86 20.60 5.64 11.76
CA GLY A 86 21.90 6.00 12.36
C GLY A 86 21.85 7.34 13.10
N GLU A 87 23.00 7.96 13.28
CA GLU A 87 23.10 9.32 13.86
C GLU A 87 22.39 10.36 13.00
N ASN A 88 22.48 10.24 11.67
CA ASN A 88 21.70 11.04 10.74
C ASN A 88 20.30 10.44 10.56
N GLN A 89 19.30 11.06 11.20
CA GLN A 89 17.92 10.59 11.15
C GLN A 89 17.25 10.75 9.77
N ASN A 90 17.85 11.48 8.84
CA ASN A 90 17.38 11.59 7.46
C ASN A 90 17.78 10.39 6.59
N GLU A 91 18.70 9.56 7.08
CA GLU A 91 19.16 8.36 6.42
C GLU A 91 18.67 7.12 7.17
N ARG A 92 17.97 6.25 6.45
CA ARG A 92 17.52 4.98 7.00
C ARG A 92 17.90 3.81 6.11
N THR A 93 18.27 2.71 6.73
CA THR A 93 18.30 1.40 6.07
C THR A 93 16.96 0.72 6.33
N GLN A 94 16.37 0.16 5.29
CA GLN A 94 15.08 -0.52 5.37
C GLN A 94 15.22 -1.97 4.96
N ARG A 95 14.67 -2.88 5.76
CA ARG A 95 14.59 -4.32 5.48
C ARG A 95 13.14 -4.77 5.60
N VAL A 96 12.77 -5.78 4.82
CA VAL A 96 11.49 -6.49 4.92
C VAL A 96 11.77 -7.87 5.50
N THR A 97 11.38 -8.08 6.73
CA THR A 97 11.64 -9.33 7.46
C THR A 97 10.51 -10.35 7.34
N ALA A 98 9.32 -9.90 6.96
CA ALA A 98 8.18 -10.75 6.62
C ALA A 98 7.30 -10.07 5.56
N LYS A 99 6.63 -10.89 4.75
CA LYS A 99 5.67 -10.46 3.71
C LYS A 99 4.33 -11.12 3.97
N ALA A 100 3.26 -10.38 3.74
CA ALA A 100 1.91 -10.94 3.68
C ALA A 100 1.64 -11.58 2.31
N ASP A 101 0.60 -12.40 2.25
CA ASP A 101 0.12 -12.98 1.01
C ASP A 101 -0.42 -11.89 0.07
N PRO A 102 -0.16 -11.99 -1.26
CA PRO A 102 -0.63 -10.98 -2.22
C PRO A 102 -2.16 -10.90 -2.29
N PHE A 103 -2.67 -9.74 -2.68
CA PHE A 103 -4.10 -9.56 -2.91
C PHE A 103 -4.55 -10.33 -4.15
N THR A 104 -5.69 -11.04 -4.03
CA THR A 104 -6.28 -11.85 -5.08
C THR A 104 -7.67 -11.37 -5.47
N MET A 105 -8.12 -11.68 -6.69
CA MET A 105 -9.47 -11.37 -7.14
C MET A 105 -10.54 -12.01 -6.25
N GLU A 106 -10.31 -13.23 -5.77
CA GLU A 106 -11.22 -13.95 -4.87
C GLU A 106 -11.37 -13.21 -3.53
N GLY A 107 -10.27 -12.80 -2.91
CA GLY A 107 -10.28 -12.03 -1.65
C GLY A 107 -10.98 -10.67 -1.80
N LEU A 108 -11.00 -10.11 -3.02
CA LEU A 108 -11.54 -8.79 -3.32
C LEU A 108 -12.91 -8.81 -4.03
N GLN A 109 -13.58 -9.98 -4.12
CA GLN A 109 -14.83 -10.11 -4.86
C GLN A 109 -15.96 -9.21 -4.34
N ASP A 110 -16.04 -8.98 -3.04
CA ASP A 110 -17.08 -8.17 -2.38
C ASP A 110 -16.73 -6.68 -2.34
N VAL A 111 -15.54 -6.29 -2.75
CA VAL A 111 -15.13 -4.88 -2.79
C VAL A 111 -15.94 -4.16 -3.86
N ASN A 112 -16.59 -3.06 -3.45
CA ASN A 112 -17.33 -2.19 -4.34
C ASN A 112 -17.28 -0.76 -3.79
N ALA A 113 -16.63 0.16 -4.51
CA ALA A 113 -16.49 1.54 -4.10
C ALA A 113 -16.40 2.46 -5.32
N ARG A 114 -16.77 3.74 -5.14
CA ARG A 114 -16.65 4.73 -6.21
C ARG A 114 -15.18 5.01 -6.56
N ILE A 115 -14.32 5.05 -5.54
CA ILE A 115 -12.86 5.17 -5.68
C ILE A 115 -12.22 4.00 -4.92
N ILE A 116 -11.32 3.31 -5.58
CA ILE A 116 -10.51 2.24 -4.99
C ILE A 116 -9.05 2.68 -5.04
N HIS A 117 -8.46 2.89 -3.87
CA HIS A 117 -7.05 3.25 -3.74
C HIS A 117 -6.20 2.02 -3.44
N LEU A 118 -5.17 1.77 -4.26
CA LEU A 118 -4.19 0.72 -4.07
C LEU A 118 -2.96 1.29 -3.39
N GLY A 119 -2.79 0.97 -2.11
CA GLY A 119 -1.65 1.35 -1.29
C GLY A 119 -0.58 0.26 -1.30
N SER A 120 0.08 0.04 -2.45
CA SER A 120 1.11 -0.99 -2.58
C SER A 120 2.38 -0.65 -1.78
N LEU A 121 3.03 -1.67 -1.25
CA LEU A 121 4.32 -1.57 -0.55
C LEU A 121 5.44 -2.24 -1.33
N LEU A 122 5.12 -3.32 -2.07
CA LEU A 122 6.04 -4.15 -2.83
C LEU A 122 5.45 -4.50 -4.20
N ALA A 123 6.31 -4.83 -5.16
CA ALA A 123 5.93 -5.02 -6.56
C ALA A 123 5.01 -6.22 -6.82
N ASP A 124 4.97 -7.18 -5.89
CA ASP A 124 4.15 -8.37 -5.97
C ASP A 124 2.86 -8.31 -5.14
N ASP A 125 2.50 -7.14 -4.58
CA ASP A 125 1.28 -6.97 -3.80
C ASP A 125 0.01 -7.12 -4.66
N PHE A 126 0.03 -6.58 -5.89
CA PHE A 126 -1.08 -6.59 -6.84
C PHE A 126 -0.62 -7.02 -8.22
N SER A 127 -1.19 -8.10 -8.74
CA SER A 127 -0.96 -8.49 -10.13
C SER A 127 -1.73 -7.58 -11.12
N LEU A 128 -1.32 -7.61 -12.39
CA LEU A 128 -2.04 -6.90 -13.46
C LEU A 128 -3.51 -7.34 -13.57
N GLU A 129 -3.80 -8.63 -13.34
CA GLU A 129 -5.17 -9.17 -13.36
C GLU A 129 -6.02 -8.57 -12.23
N VAL A 130 -5.45 -8.38 -11.04
CA VAL A 130 -6.14 -7.71 -9.92
C VAL A 130 -6.42 -6.25 -10.24
N ILE A 131 -5.47 -5.53 -10.84
CA ILE A 131 -5.67 -4.15 -11.30
C ILE A 131 -6.82 -4.07 -12.32
N LYS A 132 -6.80 -4.93 -13.34
CA LYS A 132 -7.87 -5.02 -14.36
C LYS A 132 -9.22 -5.33 -13.72
N TYR A 133 -9.26 -6.29 -12.82
CA TYR A 133 -10.48 -6.66 -12.11
C TYR A 133 -11.09 -5.52 -11.33
N LEU A 134 -10.27 -4.81 -10.55
CA LEU A 134 -10.72 -3.70 -9.71
C LEU A 134 -11.12 -2.46 -10.53
N SER A 135 -10.53 -2.24 -11.71
CA SER A 135 -10.93 -1.14 -12.59
C SER A 135 -12.37 -1.26 -13.09
N GLY A 136 -12.92 -2.48 -13.14
CA GLY A 136 -14.33 -2.74 -13.42
C GLY A 136 -15.27 -2.49 -12.23
N LYS A 137 -14.74 -2.22 -11.03
CA LYS A 137 -15.51 -2.03 -9.79
C LYS A 137 -15.54 -0.58 -9.30
N GLY A 138 -14.65 0.27 -9.80
CA GLY A 138 -14.57 1.68 -9.40
C GLY A 138 -13.40 2.40 -10.05
N MET A 139 -13.31 3.69 -9.81
CA MET A 139 -12.17 4.50 -10.26
C MET A 139 -10.92 4.10 -9.48
N LEU A 140 -9.85 3.66 -10.16
CA LEU A 140 -8.61 3.27 -9.51
C LEU A 140 -7.69 4.46 -9.26
N SER A 141 -7.25 4.59 -8.02
CA SER A 141 -6.15 5.44 -7.56
C SER A 141 -5.00 4.55 -7.08
N VAL A 142 -3.78 4.82 -7.50
CA VAL A 142 -2.62 3.98 -7.18
C VAL A 142 -1.47 4.81 -6.61
N ASP A 143 -0.93 4.39 -5.47
CA ASP A 143 0.40 4.79 -5.02
C ASP A 143 1.42 3.87 -5.70
N VAL A 144 2.24 4.43 -6.61
CA VAL A 144 3.16 3.63 -7.42
C VAL A 144 4.34 3.06 -6.64
N GLN A 145 4.55 3.55 -5.43
CA GLN A 145 5.71 3.24 -4.59
C GLN A 145 6.03 1.73 -4.55
N GLY A 146 5.04 0.89 -4.25
CA GLY A 146 5.26 -0.56 -4.12
C GLY A 146 5.67 -1.20 -5.44
N PHE A 147 5.04 -0.83 -6.55
CA PHE A 147 5.35 -1.40 -7.87
C PHE A 147 6.79 -1.16 -8.33
N LEU A 148 7.48 -0.21 -7.70
CA LEU A 148 8.89 0.13 -7.97
C LEU A 148 9.85 -0.44 -6.93
N ARG A 149 9.39 -1.36 -6.07
CA ARG A 149 10.18 -1.95 -4.98
C ARG A 149 10.10 -3.47 -4.98
N LYS A 150 11.24 -4.14 -5.07
CA LYS A 150 11.34 -5.59 -4.84
C LYS A 150 12.13 -5.88 -3.58
N VAL A 151 11.88 -7.06 -3.01
CA VAL A 151 12.67 -7.57 -1.88
C VAL A 151 13.62 -8.65 -2.39
N ASP A 152 14.88 -8.51 -2.07
CA ASP A 152 15.91 -9.52 -2.29
C ASP A 152 16.77 -9.66 -1.04
N ASN A 153 16.81 -10.86 -0.44
CA ASN A 153 17.50 -11.10 0.83
C ASN A 153 17.15 -10.05 1.91
N GLU A 154 15.86 -9.81 2.12
CA GLU A 154 15.29 -8.80 3.02
C GLU A 154 15.55 -7.33 2.61
N LYS A 155 16.41 -7.05 1.67
CA LYS A 155 16.70 -5.69 1.21
C LYS A 155 15.65 -5.21 0.23
N VAL A 156 15.21 -3.98 0.44
CA VAL A 156 14.33 -3.28 -0.51
C VAL A 156 15.20 -2.69 -1.62
N LEU A 157 14.98 -3.14 -2.84
CA LEU A 157 15.72 -2.69 -4.02
C LEU A 157 14.75 -2.04 -5.01
N PRO A 158 15.18 -1.01 -5.75
CA PRO A 158 14.39 -0.46 -6.83
C PRO A 158 14.22 -1.48 -7.96
N VAL A 159 13.06 -1.46 -8.59
CA VAL A 159 12.73 -2.26 -9.77
C VAL A 159 11.89 -1.44 -10.72
N ASP A 160 12.03 -1.66 -12.03
CA ASP A 160 11.09 -1.10 -12.98
C ASP A 160 9.80 -1.93 -13.00
N TRP A 161 8.67 -1.26 -13.10
CA TRP A 161 7.36 -1.90 -13.25
C TRP A 161 7.18 -2.38 -14.69
N SER A 162 7.51 -3.63 -14.95
CA SER A 162 7.51 -4.20 -16.31
C SER A 162 6.15 -4.10 -17.03
N GLU A 163 5.06 -4.19 -16.29
CA GLU A 163 3.70 -4.15 -16.80
C GLU A 163 3.08 -2.74 -16.81
N LYS A 164 3.84 -1.69 -16.48
CA LYS A 164 3.34 -0.31 -16.33
C LYS A 164 2.50 0.17 -17.51
N LYS A 165 2.95 -0.08 -18.76
CA LYS A 165 2.25 0.37 -19.97
C LYS A 165 0.85 -0.22 -20.12
N GLU A 166 0.66 -1.45 -19.67
CA GLU A 166 -0.66 -2.09 -19.70
C GLU A 166 -1.48 -1.68 -18.47
N ALA A 167 -0.88 -1.69 -17.28
CA ALA A 167 -1.56 -1.36 -16.03
C ALA A 167 -2.10 0.08 -16.01
N LEU A 168 -1.33 1.05 -16.52
CA LEU A 168 -1.72 2.47 -16.56
C LEU A 168 -3.00 2.72 -17.36
N LYS A 169 -3.38 1.86 -18.30
CA LYS A 169 -4.65 1.96 -19.04
C LYS A 169 -5.88 1.82 -18.14
N TYR A 170 -5.73 1.20 -16.97
CA TYR A 170 -6.80 0.91 -16.01
C TYR A 170 -6.77 1.83 -14.79
N ILE A 171 -5.75 2.69 -14.68
CA ILE A 171 -5.53 3.57 -13.54
C ILE A 171 -6.00 4.98 -13.90
N HIS A 172 -6.81 5.59 -13.04
CA HIS A 172 -7.37 6.93 -13.23
C HIS A 172 -6.57 8.01 -12.51
N ILE A 173 -6.00 7.66 -11.35
CA ILE A 173 -5.20 8.57 -10.53
C ILE A 173 -3.91 7.83 -10.15
N LEU A 174 -2.76 8.41 -10.52
CA LEU A 174 -1.45 7.88 -10.16
C LEU A 174 -0.76 8.87 -9.21
N LYS A 175 -0.35 8.39 -8.03
CA LYS A 175 0.48 9.15 -7.08
C LYS A 175 1.91 8.63 -7.17
N ALA A 176 2.84 9.55 -7.37
CA ALA A 176 4.28 9.31 -7.35
C ALA A 176 5.01 10.51 -6.72
N ASN A 177 6.11 10.25 -6.02
CA ASN A 177 7.07 11.30 -5.68
C ASN A 177 8.09 11.50 -6.82
N GLU A 178 9.01 12.47 -6.68
CA GLU A 178 9.97 12.81 -7.73
C GLU A 178 10.87 11.62 -8.13
N THR A 179 11.33 10.84 -7.16
CA THR A 179 12.18 9.67 -7.40
C THR A 179 11.40 8.56 -8.10
N GLU A 180 10.19 8.28 -7.63
CA GLU A 180 9.29 7.29 -8.23
C GLU A 180 8.89 7.69 -9.66
N MET A 181 8.63 8.96 -9.89
CA MET A 181 8.36 9.50 -11.22
C MET A 181 9.55 9.29 -12.17
N GLU A 182 10.77 9.59 -11.72
CA GLU A 182 11.99 9.39 -12.52
C GLU A 182 12.18 7.91 -12.86
N VAL A 183 11.98 7.00 -11.90
CA VAL A 183 12.06 5.54 -12.14
C VAL A 183 10.99 5.09 -13.14
N LEU A 184 9.76 5.60 -13.01
CA LEU A 184 8.62 5.20 -13.83
C LEU A 184 8.76 5.67 -15.29
N THR A 185 9.23 6.90 -15.50
CA THR A 185 9.20 7.59 -16.81
C THR A 185 10.57 7.87 -17.41
N GLY A 186 11.63 7.89 -16.61
CA GLY A 186 12.94 8.39 -16.99
C GLY A 186 13.07 9.91 -17.03
N CYS A 187 12.00 10.65 -16.68
CA CYS A 187 11.97 12.12 -16.72
C CYS A 187 12.07 12.71 -15.31
N LYS A 188 12.81 13.81 -15.17
CA LYS A 188 12.92 14.61 -13.94
C LYS A 188 11.92 15.76 -13.88
N ASN A 189 11.38 16.16 -15.02
CA ASN A 189 10.38 17.22 -15.11
C ASN A 189 8.97 16.62 -14.99
N PRO A 190 8.15 17.03 -14.00
CA PRO A 190 6.80 16.49 -13.83
C PRO A 190 5.87 16.73 -15.01
N HIS A 191 6.01 17.86 -15.71
CA HIS A 191 5.17 18.17 -16.87
C HIS A 191 5.49 17.26 -18.06
N GLU A 192 6.76 16.93 -18.27
CA GLU A 192 7.18 16.00 -19.32
C GLU A 192 6.78 14.57 -18.96
N ALA A 193 6.98 14.18 -17.71
CA ALA A 193 6.60 12.86 -17.21
C ALA A 193 5.10 12.57 -17.35
N ALA A 194 4.25 13.59 -17.18
CA ALA A 194 2.80 13.46 -17.28
C ALA A 194 2.29 13.28 -18.73
N LEU A 195 3.14 13.46 -19.74
CA LEU A 195 2.81 13.31 -21.16
C LEU A 195 3.22 11.93 -21.72
N LEU A 196 3.91 11.10 -20.93
CA LEU A 196 4.39 9.76 -21.29
C LEU A 196 3.42 8.68 -20.87
#